data_3a6fa2a166127cff205edcbcab470bac
#
_entry.id   3a6fa2a166127cff205edcbcab470bac
#
_cell.length_a   1.000
_cell.length_b   1.000
_cell.length_c   1.000
_cell.angle_alpha   90.00
_cell.angle_beta   90.00
_cell.angle_gamma   90.00
#
_symmetry.space_group_name_H-M   'P 1'
#
loop_
_entity.id
_entity.type
_entity.pdbx_description
1 polymer ?
#
loop_
_entity_poly.entity_id
_entity_poly.type
_entity_poly.pdbx_seq_one_letter_code
_entity_poly.pdbx_strand_id
1 'polypeptide(L)'
;MHRVTKRTWVIHVFLLILLAGTVFFLWEYMTQAQKWVAATGSPHLYNNSNIGCGTITDRSGTVLLDISSSRSYAEDETTRKSTLHWLGDRKGFINAAAVSGYADEMAGYDKINGVYAATDEGGYAQLTLSARVQNTALEALGNRKGTVAVYNYKTGEILCAVTSPTFDPDNVPDIDGDETGAYDGVYLNRFVQSAYVPGSIYKIVTVAAALEHIPDIKDQTFRCTGKIEYGTEAVTCETAHGKQSLERAFANSCNCAFAQIAEQLGKTNMVNSVKKYALTEPISFDGITTARGNYNVEDTAPVTFAWSCIGQHSNLVNPARFMTFMGAIAGGGSAAEPYLMARVESGKEVTYEADSHSTGRLMPEKIADSVKAYMRKNTELVYGDWNFPGLKVCAKSGTSQLGGGQKSNAMFAGFVDSEEYPLAFMVVVENGGYGSHTCVPILSKVLGVCKSVMDQE
;
A
#
# COMPACT_ATOMS: atom_id res chain seq x y z
N MET A 1 47.82 8.42 52.05
CA MET A 1 47.75 7.47 50.92
C MET A 1 46.31 6.99 50.60
N HIS A 2 45.47 6.55 51.50
CA HIS A 2 44.10 6.05 51.19
C HIS A 2 43.14 7.02 50.47
N ARG A 3 43.26 8.32 50.69
CA ARG A 3 42.44 9.33 49.97
C ARG A 3 42.88 9.54 48.53
N VAL A 4 44.13 9.37 48.18
CA VAL A 4 44.66 9.50 46.84
C VAL A 4 44.21 8.31 45.98
N THR A 5 44.35 7.09 46.50
CA THR A 5 43.90 5.84 45.84
C THR A 5 42.40 5.83 45.53
N LYS A 6 41.53 6.31 46.45
CA LYS A 6 40.11 6.45 46.20
C LYS A 6 39.80 7.44 45.07
N ARG A 7 40.48 8.57 45.00
CA ARG A 7 40.30 9.58 43.93
C ARG A 7 40.82 9.06 42.61
N THR A 8 41.92 8.33 42.59
CA THR A 8 42.46 7.70 41.40
C THR A 8 41.48 6.68 40.83
N TRP A 9 40.83 5.86 41.71
CA TRP A 9 39.82 4.89 41.27
C TRP A 9 38.58 5.56 40.63
N VAL A 10 38.11 6.66 41.20
CA VAL A 10 37.00 7.46 40.63
C VAL A 10 37.37 7.97 39.24
N ILE A 11 38.60 8.47 39.03
CA ILE A 11 39.08 8.91 37.72
C ILE A 11 39.07 7.72 36.73
N HIS A 12 39.53 6.55 37.12
CA HIS A 12 39.47 5.36 36.23
C HIS A 12 38.06 4.97 35.87
N VAL A 13 37.08 5.04 36.79
CA VAL A 13 35.67 4.81 36.47
C VAL A 13 35.15 5.82 35.44
N PHE A 14 35.46 7.10 35.62
CA PHE A 14 35.08 8.12 34.62
C PHE A 14 35.74 7.90 33.25
N LEU A 15 37.00 7.50 33.22
CA LEU A 15 37.69 7.14 31.98
C LEU A 15 37.08 5.93 31.30
N LEU A 16 36.65 4.91 32.05
CA LEU A 16 35.95 3.74 31.51
C LEU A 16 34.58 4.11 30.94
N ILE A 17 33.81 4.96 31.63
CA ILE A 17 32.55 5.49 31.16
C ILE A 17 32.74 6.28 29.86
N LEU A 18 33.73 7.15 29.84
CA LEU A 18 34.07 7.95 28.63
C LEU A 18 34.47 7.03 27.49
N LEU A 19 35.33 6.04 27.73
CA LEU A 19 35.73 5.07 26.70
C LEU A 19 34.54 4.27 26.19
N ALA A 20 33.69 3.77 27.08
CA ALA A 20 32.48 3.06 26.68
C ALA A 20 31.52 3.95 25.86
N GLY A 21 31.35 5.21 26.28
CA GLY A 21 30.55 6.20 25.55
C GLY A 21 31.14 6.52 24.16
N THR A 22 32.48 6.63 24.07
CA THR A 22 33.15 6.84 22.78
C THR A 22 33.01 5.64 21.85
N VAL A 23 33.18 4.44 22.38
CA VAL A 23 32.99 3.20 21.60
C VAL A 23 31.54 3.08 21.10
N PHE A 24 30.56 3.36 21.97
CA PHE A 24 29.16 3.39 21.60
C PHE A 24 28.87 4.45 20.53
N PHE A 25 29.39 5.66 20.72
CA PHE A 25 29.25 6.74 19.70
C PHE A 25 29.87 6.35 18.36
N LEU A 26 31.07 5.75 18.34
CA LEU A 26 31.71 5.30 17.12
C LEU A 26 30.89 4.18 16.45
N TRP A 27 30.32 3.27 17.23
CA TRP A 27 29.43 2.24 16.71
C TRP A 27 28.17 2.86 16.10
N GLU A 28 27.49 3.77 16.80
CA GLU A 28 26.33 4.51 16.28
C GLU A 28 26.69 5.30 15.02
N TYR A 29 27.84 6.00 15.04
CA TYR A 29 28.33 6.74 13.88
C TYR A 29 28.53 5.81 12.68
N MET A 30 29.21 4.70 12.85
CA MET A 30 29.48 3.75 11.77
C MET A 30 28.22 3.09 11.21
N THR A 31 27.16 2.98 12.01
CA THR A 31 25.92 2.28 11.61
C THR A 31 24.78 3.24 11.24
N GLN A 32 24.75 4.47 11.74
CA GLN A 32 23.62 5.39 11.59
C GLN A 32 23.98 6.75 10.97
N ALA A 33 25.25 7.12 10.85
CA ALA A 33 25.64 8.46 10.39
C ALA A 33 25.00 8.82 9.04
N GLN A 34 24.95 7.88 8.13
CA GLN A 34 24.29 8.00 6.83
C GLN A 34 22.81 8.39 6.99
N LYS A 35 22.06 7.65 7.81
CA LYS A 35 20.64 7.92 8.07
C LYS A 35 20.38 9.29 8.68
N TRP A 36 21.32 9.80 9.49
CA TRP A 36 21.20 11.15 10.08
C TRP A 36 21.28 12.25 9.03
N VAL A 37 22.09 12.06 8.01
CA VAL A 37 22.23 13.04 6.91
C VAL A 37 21.10 12.91 5.90
N ALA A 38 20.59 11.71 5.69
CA ALA A 38 19.47 11.40 4.80
C ALA A 38 18.09 11.62 5.44
N ALA A 39 18.00 12.15 6.66
CA ALA A 39 16.73 12.35 7.36
C ALA A 39 15.76 13.26 6.58
N THR A 40 14.47 12.97 6.70
CA THR A 40 13.39 13.77 6.10
C THR A 40 13.53 15.24 6.47
N GLY A 41 13.47 16.11 5.47
CA GLY A 41 13.69 17.56 5.65
C GLY A 41 15.15 17.97 5.75
N SER A 42 16.10 17.05 5.55
CA SER A 42 17.53 17.39 5.47
C SER A 42 17.75 18.43 4.37
N PRO A 43 18.46 19.53 4.67
CA PRO A 43 18.80 20.54 3.66
C PRO A 43 19.60 19.96 2.49
N HIS A 44 20.30 18.85 2.69
CA HIS A 44 21.01 18.15 1.63
C HIS A 44 20.10 17.51 0.60
N LEU A 45 18.88 17.10 0.99
CA LEU A 45 17.91 16.47 0.10
C LEU A 45 16.92 17.48 -0.51
N TYR A 46 16.62 18.59 0.20
CA TYR A 46 15.52 19.50 -0.16
C TYR A 46 15.94 20.92 -0.53
N ASN A 47 17.14 21.33 -0.21
CA ASN A 47 17.71 22.61 -0.65
C ASN A 47 18.53 22.38 -1.92
N ASN A 48 18.58 23.35 -2.82
CA ASN A 48 19.33 23.27 -4.09
C ASN A 48 20.83 22.98 -3.93
N SER A 49 21.28 22.55 -2.76
CA SER A 49 22.65 22.13 -2.51
C SER A 49 22.89 20.79 -3.19
N ASN A 50 23.89 20.76 -4.05
CA ASN A 50 24.33 19.53 -4.67
C ASN A 50 24.91 18.59 -3.60
N ILE A 51 24.30 17.43 -3.44
CA ILE A 51 24.81 16.36 -2.58
C ILE A 51 25.36 15.19 -3.40
N GLY A 52 25.37 15.32 -4.74
CA GLY A 52 25.88 14.28 -5.65
C GLY A 52 25.05 12.98 -5.61
N CYS A 53 23.80 13.02 -5.18
CA CYS A 53 22.97 11.82 -5.14
C CYS A 53 22.64 11.24 -6.54
N GLY A 54 22.57 12.08 -7.57
CA GLY A 54 22.42 11.62 -8.95
C GLY A 54 20.98 11.61 -9.47
N THR A 55 20.65 10.63 -10.31
CA THR A 55 19.42 10.59 -11.11
C THR A 55 18.54 9.42 -10.69
N ILE A 56 17.25 9.69 -10.51
CA ILE A 56 16.22 8.69 -10.25
C ILE A 56 15.37 8.54 -11.50
N THR A 57 15.20 7.30 -11.94
CA THR A 57 14.42 6.95 -13.13
C THR A 57 13.27 5.99 -12.81
N ASP A 58 12.33 5.90 -13.73
CA ASP A 58 11.36 4.81 -13.75
C ASP A 58 11.99 3.51 -14.30
N ARG A 59 11.20 2.43 -14.35
CA ARG A 59 11.64 1.12 -14.85
C ARG A 59 12.12 1.13 -16.31
N SER A 60 11.67 2.09 -17.12
CA SER A 60 12.05 2.25 -18.53
C SER A 60 13.25 3.17 -18.74
N GLY A 61 13.82 3.75 -17.68
CA GLY A 61 14.89 4.73 -17.74
C GLY A 61 14.43 6.17 -17.92
N THR A 62 13.13 6.45 -17.86
CA THR A 62 12.60 7.82 -17.88
C THR A 62 13.04 8.57 -16.63
N VAL A 63 13.71 9.72 -16.77
CA VAL A 63 14.15 10.53 -15.62
C VAL A 63 12.93 11.10 -14.90
N LEU A 64 12.82 10.79 -13.62
CA LEU A 64 11.78 11.29 -12.71
C LEU A 64 12.27 12.45 -11.85
N LEU A 65 13.52 12.36 -11.39
CA LEU A 65 14.16 13.35 -10.56
C LEU A 65 15.68 13.31 -10.77
N ASP A 66 16.27 14.47 -11.02
CA ASP A 66 17.72 14.64 -11.04
C ASP A 66 18.13 15.58 -9.88
N ILE A 67 19.02 15.10 -9.03
CA ILE A 67 19.59 15.83 -7.89
C ILE A 67 21.12 15.84 -7.92
N SER A 68 21.71 15.60 -9.08
CA SER A 68 23.17 15.62 -9.26
C SER A 68 23.78 17.03 -9.10
N SER A 69 23.06 18.06 -9.59
CA SER A 69 23.51 19.47 -9.47
C SER A 69 22.48 20.38 -8.82
N SER A 70 21.23 20.20 -9.14
CA SER A 70 20.08 20.92 -8.57
C SER A 70 18.87 19.98 -8.59
N ARG A 71 17.89 20.22 -7.72
CA ARG A 71 16.68 19.38 -7.70
C ARG A 71 15.80 19.72 -8.91
N SER A 72 15.84 18.87 -9.93
CA SER A 72 15.11 18.98 -11.18
C SER A 72 14.18 17.78 -11.35
N TYR A 73 12.87 18.03 -11.44
CA TYR A 73 11.87 16.97 -11.69
C TYR A 73 11.73 16.70 -13.21
N ALA A 74 11.00 15.64 -13.55
CA ALA A 74 10.69 15.28 -14.92
C ALA A 74 10.14 16.48 -15.74
N GLU A 75 10.42 16.52 -17.03
CA GLU A 75 9.94 17.60 -17.91
C GLU A 75 8.41 17.62 -18.02
N ASP A 76 7.78 16.45 -18.06
CA ASP A 76 6.32 16.32 -18.17
C ASP A 76 5.64 16.62 -16.83
N GLU A 77 4.68 17.57 -16.85
CA GLU A 77 3.91 17.99 -15.67
C GLU A 77 3.13 16.84 -15.03
N THR A 78 2.52 15.97 -15.85
CA THR A 78 1.74 14.84 -15.33
C THR A 78 2.63 13.84 -14.60
N THR A 79 3.84 13.61 -15.11
CA THR A 79 4.85 12.77 -14.46
C THR A 79 5.30 13.38 -13.14
N ARG A 80 5.57 14.69 -13.09
CA ARG A 80 5.92 15.38 -11.83
C ARG A 80 4.83 15.20 -10.78
N LYS A 81 3.57 15.39 -11.16
CA LYS A 81 2.41 15.23 -10.27
C LYS A 81 2.19 13.80 -9.82
N SER A 82 2.28 12.83 -10.74
CA SER A 82 1.98 11.43 -10.47
C SER A 82 3.03 10.74 -9.59
N THR A 83 4.27 11.23 -9.62
CA THR A 83 5.40 10.67 -8.86
C THR A 83 5.74 11.47 -7.59
N LEU A 84 5.11 12.61 -7.37
CA LEU A 84 5.43 13.54 -6.27
C LEU A 84 5.50 12.86 -4.89
N HIS A 85 4.53 12.00 -4.57
CA HIS A 85 4.46 11.34 -3.26
C HIS A 85 5.55 10.28 -3.02
N TRP A 86 6.33 9.95 -4.05
CA TRP A 86 7.48 9.05 -3.97
C TRP A 86 8.81 9.79 -3.96
N LEU A 87 8.86 10.92 -4.67
CA LEU A 87 10.09 11.71 -4.84
C LEU A 87 10.18 12.87 -3.85
N GLY A 88 9.06 13.26 -3.21
CA GLY A 88 9.00 14.36 -2.27
C GLY A 88 8.90 15.72 -2.94
N ASP A 89 8.51 16.72 -2.18
CA ASP A 89 8.40 18.12 -2.61
C ASP A 89 9.67 18.93 -2.26
N ARG A 90 9.76 20.16 -2.79
CA ARG A 90 10.92 21.03 -2.54
C ARG A 90 11.02 21.53 -1.09
N LYS A 91 9.93 21.52 -0.32
CA LYS A 91 9.87 21.99 1.07
C LYS A 91 10.03 20.87 2.11
N GLY A 92 9.96 19.60 1.67
CA GLY A 92 10.07 18.44 2.54
C GLY A 92 8.80 18.09 3.33
N PHE A 93 7.64 18.60 2.92
CA PHE A 93 6.36 18.22 3.52
C PHE A 93 5.94 16.80 3.13
N ILE A 94 6.36 16.34 1.94
CA ILE A 94 6.16 14.97 1.48
C ILE A 94 7.46 14.20 1.69
N ASN A 95 7.39 13.08 2.40
CA ASN A 95 8.55 12.23 2.62
C ASN A 95 9.05 11.64 1.28
N ALA A 96 10.29 11.95 0.92
CA ALA A 96 10.95 11.47 -0.30
C ALA A 96 11.53 10.06 -0.08
N ALA A 97 10.70 9.06 0.11
CA ALA A 97 11.14 7.71 0.44
C ALA A 97 12.12 7.12 -0.59
N ALA A 98 11.87 7.35 -1.89
CA ALA A 98 12.76 6.92 -2.97
C ALA A 98 14.11 7.65 -3.01
N VAL A 99 14.23 8.77 -2.28
CA VAL A 99 15.47 9.56 -2.19
C VAL A 99 16.15 9.31 -0.85
N SER A 100 15.40 9.48 0.25
CA SER A 100 15.97 9.42 1.60
C SER A 100 16.38 8.01 2.02
N GLY A 101 15.73 6.98 1.49
CA GLY A 101 16.03 5.58 1.80
C GLY A 101 17.35 5.09 1.22
N TYR A 102 17.77 5.64 0.08
CA TYR A 102 18.93 5.17 -0.71
C TYR A 102 19.94 6.29 -1.03
N ALA A 103 19.88 7.40 -0.28
CA ALA A 103 20.79 8.52 -0.50
C ALA A 103 22.26 8.13 -0.35
N ASP A 104 22.53 7.18 0.51
CA ASP A 104 23.87 6.66 0.77
C ASP A 104 24.42 5.87 -0.40
N GLU A 105 23.60 4.94 -0.90
CA GLU A 105 23.90 4.05 -2.01
C GLU A 105 24.12 4.87 -3.28
N MET A 106 23.34 5.96 -3.46
CA MET A 106 23.47 6.88 -4.59
C MET A 106 24.67 7.81 -4.46
N ALA A 107 24.89 8.40 -3.28
CA ALA A 107 25.88 9.46 -3.08
C ALA A 107 27.27 8.93 -2.79
N GLY A 108 27.43 7.64 -2.43
CA GLY A 108 28.72 7.10 -2.04
C GLY A 108 29.28 7.82 -0.80
N TYR A 109 28.61 7.72 0.34
CA TYR A 109 29.00 8.38 1.57
C TYR A 109 30.34 7.85 2.12
N ASP A 110 31.36 8.73 2.17
CA ASP A 110 32.63 8.41 2.83
C ASP A 110 32.49 8.55 4.35
N LYS A 111 32.43 7.42 5.06
CA LYS A 111 32.32 7.37 6.53
C LYS A 111 33.52 7.96 7.27
N ILE A 112 34.69 7.97 6.65
CA ILE A 112 35.92 8.46 7.30
C ILE A 112 35.96 9.99 7.26
N ASN A 113 35.64 10.56 6.12
CA ASN A 113 35.68 12.03 5.92
C ASN A 113 34.35 12.71 6.25
N GLY A 114 33.27 11.94 6.42
CA GLY A 114 31.93 12.46 6.71
C GLY A 114 31.34 13.30 5.57
N VAL A 115 31.73 12.99 4.33
CA VAL A 115 31.32 13.73 3.13
C VAL A 115 30.64 12.83 2.13
N TYR A 116 29.71 13.40 1.37
CA TYR A 116 29.14 12.78 0.19
C TYR A 116 30.03 13.02 -1.04
N ALA A 117 29.84 12.18 -2.05
CA ALA A 117 30.51 12.20 -3.33
C ALA A 117 31.95 11.64 -3.32
N ALA A 118 32.00 10.32 -3.25
CA ALA A 118 33.20 9.60 -3.63
C ALA A 118 33.38 9.54 -5.16
N THR A 119 32.38 9.91 -5.97
CA THR A 119 32.42 9.84 -7.43
C THR A 119 31.94 11.15 -8.09
N ASP A 120 32.67 11.63 -9.11
CA ASP A 120 32.30 12.79 -9.91
C ASP A 120 31.08 12.56 -10.82
N GLU A 121 30.62 11.31 -10.96
CA GLU A 121 29.58 10.91 -11.92
C GLU A 121 28.16 10.85 -11.28
N GLY A 122 28.03 11.03 -9.97
CA GLY A 122 26.75 10.91 -9.26
C GLY A 122 26.20 9.47 -9.24
N GLY A 123 25.12 9.24 -8.50
CA GLY A 123 24.43 7.96 -8.43
C GLY A 123 23.31 7.83 -9.46
N TYR A 124 22.89 6.61 -9.69
CA TYR A 124 21.73 6.29 -10.52
C TYR A 124 20.82 5.33 -9.75
N ALA A 125 19.54 5.66 -9.65
CA ALA A 125 18.55 4.82 -9.00
C ALA A 125 17.38 4.53 -9.93
N GLN A 126 17.03 3.27 -10.08
CA GLN A 126 15.91 2.81 -10.88
C GLN A 126 14.76 2.35 -9.98
N LEU A 127 13.59 2.97 -10.15
CA LEU A 127 12.37 2.54 -9.49
C LEU A 127 11.64 1.48 -10.32
N THR A 128 10.84 0.67 -9.65
CA THR A 128 9.94 -0.30 -10.29
C THR A 128 8.72 0.36 -10.94
N LEU A 129 8.43 1.63 -10.62
CA LEU A 129 7.32 2.40 -11.18
C LEU A 129 7.46 2.56 -12.69
N SER A 130 6.32 2.58 -13.39
CA SER A 130 6.24 3.05 -14.77
C SER A 130 5.60 4.44 -14.80
N ALA A 131 6.31 5.45 -15.28
CA ALA A 131 5.80 6.81 -15.44
C ALA A 131 4.51 6.82 -16.28
N ARG A 132 4.47 6.00 -17.34
CA ARG A 132 3.30 5.86 -18.22
C ARG A 132 2.08 5.33 -17.47
N VAL A 133 2.24 4.33 -16.60
CA VAL A 133 1.14 3.80 -15.79
C VAL A 133 0.73 4.79 -14.69
N GLN A 134 1.71 5.44 -14.03
CA GLN A 134 1.48 6.49 -13.03
C GLN A 134 0.63 7.63 -13.61
N ASN A 135 1.00 8.15 -14.79
CA ASN A 135 0.28 9.22 -15.46
C ASN A 135 -1.16 8.81 -15.79
N THR A 136 -1.33 7.62 -16.38
CA THR A 136 -2.66 7.08 -16.67
C THR A 136 -3.52 6.95 -15.44
N ALA A 137 -2.95 6.51 -14.33
CA ALA A 137 -3.69 6.37 -13.06
C ALA A 137 -4.10 7.74 -12.48
N LEU A 138 -3.23 8.74 -12.54
CA LEU A 138 -3.54 10.11 -12.10
C LEU A 138 -4.65 10.72 -12.96
N GLU A 139 -4.54 10.62 -14.28
CA GLU A 139 -5.56 11.10 -15.23
C GLU A 139 -6.90 10.39 -15.03
N ALA A 140 -6.89 9.07 -14.78
CA ALA A 140 -8.10 8.31 -14.52
C ALA A 140 -8.78 8.67 -13.19
N LEU A 141 -8.01 9.01 -12.15
CA LEU A 141 -8.54 9.59 -10.92
C LEU A 141 -9.15 10.97 -11.16
N GLY A 142 -8.53 11.78 -12.03
CA GLY A 142 -8.92 13.17 -12.27
C GLY A 142 -8.85 13.97 -10.96
N ASN A 143 -9.88 14.76 -10.65
CA ASN A 143 -9.94 15.59 -9.45
C ASN A 143 -10.44 14.83 -8.20
N ARG A 144 -10.54 13.50 -8.24
CA ARG A 144 -11.00 12.71 -7.09
C ARG A 144 -9.86 12.48 -6.11
N LYS A 145 -10.16 12.55 -4.81
CA LYS A 145 -9.22 12.15 -3.76
C LYS A 145 -9.18 10.61 -3.67
N GLY A 146 -7.98 10.05 -3.56
CA GLY A 146 -7.85 8.60 -3.47
C GLY A 146 -6.47 8.07 -3.87
N THR A 147 -6.41 6.78 -4.14
CA THR A 147 -5.19 6.09 -4.58
C THR A 147 -5.52 4.97 -5.55
N VAL A 148 -4.62 4.75 -6.50
CA VAL A 148 -4.63 3.61 -7.44
C VAL A 148 -3.28 2.96 -7.39
N ALA A 149 -3.24 1.66 -7.11
CA ALA A 149 -2.01 0.92 -7.05
C ALA A 149 -2.12 -0.43 -7.77
N VAL A 150 -1.02 -0.80 -8.43
CA VAL A 150 -0.84 -2.08 -9.12
C VAL A 150 0.58 -2.57 -8.86
N TYR A 151 0.73 -3.83 -8.49
CA TYR A 151 2.04 -4.46 -8.33
C TYR A 151 2.05 -5.88 -8.90
N ASN A 152 3.23 -6.37 -9.22
CA ASN A 152 3.46 -7.75 -9.63
C ASN A 152 3.56 -8.64 -8.38
N TYR A 153 2.58 -9.51 -8.15
CA TYR A 153 2.54 -10.35 -6.95
C TYR A 153 3.55 -11.52 -6.95
N LYS A 154 4.26 -11.74 -8.08
CA LYS A 154 5.33 -12.75 -8.18
C LYS A 154 6.70 -12.16 -7.89
N THR A 155 6.95 -10.93 -8.36
CA THR A 155 8.26 -10.28 -8.19
C THR A 155 8.31 -9.30 -7.03
N GLY A 156 7.17 -8.67 -6.66
CA GLY A 156 7.07 -7.61 -5.66
C GLY A 156 7.13 -6.20 -6.24
N GLU A 157 7.44 -6.03 -7.51
CA GLU A 157 7.59 -4.74 -8.17
C GLU A 157 6.29 -3.93 -8.19
N ILE A 158 6.32 -2.71 -7.66
CA ILE A 158 5.20 -1.77 -7.75
C ILE A 158 5.26 -1.07 -9.10
N LEU A 159 4.33 -1.39 -10.03
CA LEU A 159 4.25 -0.74 -11.32
C LEU A 159 3.63 0.65 -11.23
N CYS A 160 2.69 0.81 -10.31
CA CYS A 160 1.94 2.04 -10.11
C CYS A 160 1.46 2.14 -8.66
N ALA A 161 1.62 3.32 -8.05
CA ALA A 161 0.95 3.68 -6.79
C ALA A 161 0.81 5.21 -6.71
N VAL A 162 -0.30 5.70 -7.25
CA VAL A 162 -0.63 7.13 -7.35
C VAL A 162 -1.52 7.54 -6.20
N THR A 163 -1.26 8.71 -5.66
CA THR A 163 -2.10 9.41 -4.69
C THR A 163 -2.63 10.72 -5.26
N SER A 164 -3.90 11.03 -5.02
CA SER A 164 -4.55 12.31 -5.31
C SER A 164 -5.30 12.79 -4.05
N PRO A 165 -5.32 14.12 -3.74
CA PRO A 165 -4.77 15.20 -4.56
C PRO A 165 -3.25 15.23 -4.58
N THR A 166 -2.72 15.89 -5.59
CA THR A 166 -1.29 16.13 -5.81
C THR A 166 -1.10 17.53 -6.40
N PHE A 167 0.13 17.98 -6.51
CA PHE A 167 0.45 19.26 -7.15
C PHE A 167 1.76 19.17 -7.97
N ASP A 168 1.97 20.14 -8.84
CA ASP A 168 3.24 20.27 -9.55
C ASP A 168 4.31 20.88 -8.65
N PRO A 169 5.41 20.16 -8.33
CA PRO A 169 6.48 20.68 -7.47
C PRO A 169 7.23 21.89 -8.08
N ASP A 170 7.10 22.12 -9.40
CA ASP A 170 7.69 23.26 -10.08
C ASP A 170 6.73 24.46 -10.17
N ASN A 171 5.43 24.22 -9.92
CA ASN A 171 4.41 25.27 -9.88
C ASN A 171 3.45 25.02 -8.70
N VAL A 172 3.96 25.19 -7.49
CA VAL A 172 3.22 24.89 -6.25
C VAL A 172 2.05 25.87 -6.10
N PRO A 173 0.80 25.36 -6.00
CA PRO A 173 -0.36 26.22 -5.77
C PRO A 173 -0.36 26.79 -4.33
N ASP A 174 -1.22 27.77 -4.09
CA ASP A 174 -1.48 28.28 -2.73
C ASP A 174 -2.35 27.26 -1.96
N ILE A 175 -1.67 26.29 -1.32
CA ILE A 175 -2.29 25.21 -0.57
C ILE A 175 -2.90 25.72 0.73
N ASP A 176 -2.20 26.64 1.41
CA ASP A 176 -2.60 27.17 2.72
C ASP A 176 -3.82 28.10 2.59
N GLY A 177 -4.02 28.74 1.44
CA GLY A 177 -5.17 29.59 1.11
C GLY A 177 -6.33 28.83 0.46
N ASP A 178 -6.26 27.50 0.32
CA ASP A 178 -7.34 26.71 -0.29
C ASP A 178 -8.56 26.55 0.62
N GLU A 179 -9.59 27.37 0.41
CA GLU A 179 -10.88 27.26 1.09
C GLU A 179 -11.81 26.21 0.48
N THR A 180 -11.45 25.63 -0.68
CA THR A 180 -12.31 24.67 -1.40
C THR A 180 -12.12 23.23 -0.91
N GLY A 181 -11.04 22.98 -0.17
CA GLY A 181 -10.62 21.65 0.25
C GLY A 181 -10.05 20.79 -0.91
N ALA A 182 -9.69 21.39 -2.05
CA ALA A 182 -9.13 20.65 -3.19
C ALA A 182 -7.82 19.95 -2.80
N TYR A 183 -7.03 20.58 -1.95
CA TYR A 183 -5.73 20.07 -1.48
C TYR A 183 -5.78 19.39 -0.10
N ASP A 184 -6.96 19.09 0.49
CA ASP A 184 -7.01 18.40 1.77
C ASP A 184 -6.26 17.07 1.75
N GLY A 185 -5.28 16.95 2.65
CA GLY A 185 -4.42 15.77 2.75
C GLY A 185 -3.49 15.57 1.54
N VAL A 186 -3.13 16.65 0.84
CA VAL A 186 -2.24 16.61 -0.35
C VAL A 186 -0.83 16.11 -0.02
N TYR A 187 -0.39 16.24 1.22
CA TYR A 187 0.92 15.76 1.67
C TYR A 187 0.93 14.28 2.09
N LEU A 188 -0.24 13.64 2.14
CA LEU A 188 -0.36 12.22 2.49
C LEU A 188 -0.18 11.33 1.27
N ASN A 189 0.74 10.38 1.34
CA ASN A 189 0.73 9.24 0.43
C ASN A 189 -0.37 8.26 0.87
N ARG A 190 -1.54 8.34 0.25
CA ARG A 190 -2.74 7.56 0.62
C ARG A 190 -2.57 6.06 0.49
N PHE A 191 -1.66 5.61 -0.36
CA PHE A 191 -1.38 4.19 -0.54
C PHE A 191 -0.73 3.58 0.70
N VAL A 192 0.23 4.28 1.30
CA VAL A 192 1.00 3.75 2.44
C VAL A 192 0.60 4.34 3.78
N GLN A 193 0.20 5.62 3.85
CA GLN A 193 -0.04 6.33 5.11
C GLN A 193 -1.50 6.36 5.55
N SER A 194 -2.45 5.91 4.72
CA SER A 194 -3.88 5.90 5.07
C SER A 194 -4.38 4.50 5.41
N ALA A 195 -5.48 4.47 6.17
CA ALA A 195 -6.27 3.26 6.40
C ALA A 195 -7.76 3.62 6.28
N TYR A 196 -8.52 2.76 5.62
CA TYR A 196 -9.90 3.02 5.23
C TYR A 196 -10.85 1.94 5.74
N VAL A 197 -12.09 2.33 6.03
CA VAL A 197 -13.18 1.37 6.23
C VAL A 197 -13.40 0.63 4.91
N PRO A 198 -13.20 -0.71 4.86
CA PRO A 198 -13.11 -1.44 3.59
C PRO A 198 -14.46 -1.64 2.88
N GLY A 199 -15.56 -1.62 3.61
CA GLY A 199 -16.85 -2.03 3.05
C GLY A 199 -16.80 -3.44 2.47
N SER A 200 -17.59 -3.70 1.44
CA SER A 200 -17.80 -5.06 0.90
C SER A 200 -16.55 -5.74 0.29
N ILE A 201 -15.40 -5.08 0.12
CA ILE A 201 -14.16 -5.79 -0.22
C ILE A 201 -13.73 -6.73 0.92
N TYR A 202 -14.10 -6.41 2.17
CA TYR A 202 -13.78 -7.24 3.33
C TYR A 202 -14.48 -8.61 3.31
N LYS A 203 -15.53 -8.77 2.52
CA LYS A 203 -16.17 -10.08 2.30
C LYS A 203 -15.23 -11.11 1.68
N ILE A 204 -14.15 -10.67 1.01
CA ILE A 204 -13.07 -11.57 0.56
C ILE A 204 -12.41 -12.23 1.78
N VAL A 205 -12.13 -11.46 2.82
CA VAL A 205 -11.53 -11.94 4.09
C VAL A 205 -12.48 -12.90 4.79
N THR A 206 -13.73 -12.52 4.90
CA THR A 206 -14.76 -13.32 5.57
C THR A 206 -15.03 -14.64 4.85
N VAL A 207 -15.06 -14.65 3.51
CA VAL A 207 -15.25 -15.89 2.75
C VAL A 207 -14.03 -16.79 2.86
N ALA A 208 -12.81 -16.24 2.87
CA ALA A 208 -11.59 -17.02 3.09
C ALA A 208 -11.61 -17.68 4.48
N ALA A 209 -11.95 -16.93 5.52
CA ALA A 209 -12.10 -17.44 6.89
C ALA A 209 -13.21 -18.50 6.99
N ALA A 210 -14.36 -18.28 6.35
CA ALA A 210 -15.46 -19.23 6.34
C ALA A 210 -15.09 -20.57 5.65
N LEU A 211 -14.38 -20.50 4.53
CA LEU A 211 -13.88 -21.68 3.81
C LEU A 211 -12.84 -22.48 4.62
N GLU A 212 -12.12 -21.81 5.52
CA GLU A 212 -11.12 -22.44 6.38
C GLU A 212 -11.74 -23.07 7.65
N HIS A 213 -12.77 -22.45 8.21
CA HIS A 213 -13.27 -22.80 9.55
C HIS A 213 -14.67 -23.41 9.59
N ILE A 214 -15.48 -23.30 8.53
CA ILE A 214 -16.85 -23.84 8.52
C ILE A 214 -16.90 -25.05 7.58
N PRO A 215 -17.11 -26.27 8.12
CA PRO A 215 -17.32 -27.45 7.29
C PRO A 215 -18.47 -27.24 6.29
N ASP A 216 -18.31 -27.75 5.08
CA ASP A 216 -19.33 -27.79 4.04
C ASP A 216 -19.99 -26.45 3.68
N ILE A 217 -19.31 -25.32 4.00
CA ILE A 217 -19.82 -23.97 3.72
C ILE A 217 -20.16 -23.76 2.24
N LYS A 218 -19.45 -24.46 1.33
CA LYS A 218 -19.67 -24.40 -0.11
C LYS A 218 -21.03 -24.96 -0.54
N ASP A 219 -21.55 -25.93 0.21
CA ASP A 219 -22.80 -26.64 -0.08
C ASP A 219 -24.00 -25.99 0.61
N GLN A 220 -23.75 -25.00 1.46
CA GLN A 220 -24.81 -24.32 2.19
C GLN A 220 -25.59 -23.34 1.32
N THR A 221 -26.84 -23.13 1.70
CA THR A 221 -27.74 -22.15 1.09
C THR A 221 -28.11 -21.08 2.11
N PHE A 222 -27.96 -19.83 1.69
CA PHE A 222 -28.25 -18.64 2.50
C PHE A 222 -29.55 -18.00 2.05
N ARG A 223 -30.35 -17.51 2.99
CA ARG A 223 -31.61 -16.82 2.69
C ARG A 223 -31.52 -15.35 3.00
N CYS A 224 -31.84 -14.51 2.04
CA CYS A 224 -31.93 -13.07 2.19
C CYS A 224 -33.33 -12.57 1.91
N THR A 225 -33.97 -12.00 2.92
CA THR A 225 -35.28 -11.33 2.85
C THR A 225 -35.18 -9.79 2.81
N GLY A 226 -33.94 -9.27 2.64
CA GLY A 226 -33.66 -7.84 2.68
C GLY A 226 -33.09 -7.37 4.03
N LYS A 227 -33.33 -8.10 5.13
CA LYS A 227 -32.78 -7.82 6.46
C LYS A 227 -32.62 -9.07 7.32
N ILE A 228 -31.77 -8.99 8.34
CA ILE A 228 -31.69 -9.90 9.48
C ILE A 228 -31.76 -9.07 10.75
N GLU A 229 -32.69 -9.40 11.64
CA GLU A 229 -32.93 -8.66 12.88
C GLU A 229 -32.07 -9.20 14.04
N TYR A 230 -31.53 -8.29 14.84
CA TYR A 230 -30.77 -8.51 16.07
C TYR A 230 -31.38 -7.66 17.19
N GLY A 231 -32.54 -8.09 17.68
CA GLY A 231 -33.33 -7.29 18.62
C GLY A 231 -33.90 -6.04 17.97
N THR A 232 -33.42 -4.87 18.42
CA THR A 232 -33.85 -3.56 17.86
C THR A 232 -32.99 -3.09 16.67
N GLU A 233 -31.91 -3.77 16.38
CA GLU A 233 -30.99 -3.46 15.27
C GLU A 233 -31.09 -4.49 14.16
N ALA A 234 -30.54 -4.21 12.98
CA ALA A 234 -30.57 -5.14 11.86
C ALA A 234 -29.36 -4.99 10.94
N VAL A 235 -28.98 -6.11 10.29
CA VAL A 235 -28.16 -6.08 9.09
C VAL A 235 -29.08 -6.02 7.87
N THR A 236 -28.90 -5.02 7.03
CA THR A 236 -29.76 -4.77 5.86
C THR A 236 -29.03 -4.99 4.55
N CYS A 237 -29.76 -5.44 3.53
CA CYS A 237 -29.37 -5.47 2.13
C CYS A 237 -30.11 -4.41 1.33
N GLU A 238 -29.54 -3.99 0.20
CA GLU A 238 -30.22 -3.07 -0.73
C GLU A 238 -31.50 -3.71 -1.33
N THR A 239 -31.46 -5.02 -1.57
CA THR A 239 -32.59 -5.81 -2.10
C THR A 239 -32.69 -7.16 -1.41
N ALA A 240 -33.87 -7.82 -1.49
CA ALA A 240 -34.06 -9.19 -1.07
C ALA A 240 -33.54 -10.16 -2.15
N HIS A 241 -32.46 -10.89 -1.87
CA HIS A 241 -31.82 -11.80 -2.84
C HIS A 241 -32.41 -13.22 -2.88
N GLY A 242 -33.32 -13.55 -1.95
CA GLY A 242 -33.93 -14.89 -1.85
C GLY A 242 -32.95 -15.97 -1.36
N LYS A 243 -33.13 -17.19 -1.84
CA LYS A 243 -32.22 -18.33 -1.61
C LYS A 243 -31.01 -18.25 -2.56
N GLN A 244 -29.79 -18.41 -2.05
CA GLN A 244 -28.58 -18.34 -2.85
C GLN A 244 -27.44 -19.19 -2.27
N SER A 245 -26.54 -19.70 -3.12
CA SER A 245 -25.30 -20.35 -2.73
C SER A 245 -24.30 -19.32 -2.18
N LEU A 246 -23.19 -19.79 -1.57
CA LEU A 246 -22.09 -18.93 -1.12
C LEU A 246 -21.53 -18.10 -2.28
N GLU A 247 -21.28 -18.71 -3.44
CA GLU A 247 -20.79 -18.03 -4.65
C GLU A 247 -21.73 -16.90 -5.07
N ARG A 248 -23.03 -17.17 -5.13
CA ARG A 248 -24.04 -16.17 -5.51
C ARG A 248 -24.18 -15.07 -4.47
N ALA A 249 -24.09 -15.42 -3.18
CA ALA A 249 -24.10 -14.45 -2.08
C ALA A 249 -22.88 -13.49 -2.13
N PHE A 250 -21.71 -14.02 -2.51
CA PHE A 250 -20.51 -13.23 -2.73
C PHE A 250 -20.67 -12.28 -3.94
N ALA A 251 -21.15 -12.79 -5.07
CA ALA A 251 -21.40 -12.00 -6.27
C ALA A 251 -22.45 -10.91 -6.05
N ASN A 252 -23.56 -11.21 -5.40
CA ASN A 252 -24.60 -10.26 -5.03
C ASN A 252 -24.17 -9.29 -3.90
N SER A 253 -22.98 -9.49 -3.34
CA SER A 253 -22.53 -8.74 -2.16
C SER A 253 -23.55 -8.72 -1.00
N CYS A 254 -24.22 -9.84 -0.76
CA CYS A 254 -25.39 -9.98 0.10
C CYS A 254 -25.02 -9.84 1.59
N ASN A 255 -25.37 -8.73 2.24
CA ASN A 255 -25.09 -8.51 3.65
C ASN A 255 -25.76 -9.55 4.56
N CYS A 256 -27.00 -9.93 4.26
CA CYS A 256 -27.74 -10.94 5.04
C CYS A 256 -27.04 -12.31 5.01
N ALA A 257 -26.51 -12.75 3.85
CA ALA A 257 -25.76 -14.00 3.79
C ALA A 257 -24.47 -13.92 4.60
N PHE A 258 -23.74 -12.81 4.52
CA PHE A 258 -22.51 -12.61 5.27
C PHE A 258 -22.75 -12.46 6.78
N ALA A 259 -23.91 -11.95 7.21
CA ALA A 259 -24.32 -11.99 8.62
C ALA A 259 -24.53 -13.43 9.12
N GLN A 260 -25.21 -14.28 8.32
CA GLN A 260 -25.38 -15.70 8.64
C GLN A 260 -24.02 -16.45 8.68
N ILE A 261 -23.09 -16.10 7.79
CA ILE A 261 -21.73 -16.64 7.80
C ILE A 261 -20.98 -16.17 9.04
N ALA A 262 -21.09 -14.90 9.44
CA ALA A 262 -20.48 -14.37 10.64
C ALA A 262 -20.93 -15.09 11.91
N GLU A 263 -22.23 -15.40 12.03
CA GLU A 263 -22.78 -16.15 13.16
C GLU A 263 -22.16 -17.56 13.26
N GLN A 264 -22.03 -18.25 12.13
CA GLN A 264 -21.41 -19.58 12.09
C GLN A 264 -19.90 -19.54 12.33
N LEU A 265 -19.22 -18.55 11.79
CA LEU A 265 -17.77 -18.37 11.91
C LEU A 265 -17.35 -18.05 13.35
N GLY A 266 -18.08 -17.18 14.00
CA GLY A 266 -17.80 -16.67 15.35
C GLY A 266 -16.59 -15.73 15.40
N LYS A 267 -16.55 -14.91 16.46
CA LYS A 267 -15.52 -13.86 16.64
C LYS A 267 -14.09 -14.42 16.67
N THR A 268 -13.90 -15.52 17.40
CA THR A 268 -12.56 -16.11 17.61
C THR A 268 -11.92 -16.54 16.27
N ASN A 269 -12.67 -17.26 15.44
CA ASN A 269 -12.17 -17.70 14.13
C ASN A 269 -11.90 -16.51 13.21
N MET A 270 -12.77 -15.51 13.23
CA MET A 270 -12.57 -14.32 12.40
C MET A 270 -11.33 -13.53 12.83
N VAL A 271 -11.14 -13.28 14.15
CA VAL A 271 -9.95 -12.59 14.68
C VAL A 271 -8.67 -13.36 14.34
N ASN A 272 -8.68 -14.68 14.52
CA ASN A 272 -7.54 -15.54 14.19
C ASN A 272 -7.21 -15.48 12.68
N SER A 273 -8.21 -15.47 11.82
CA SER A 273 -8.02 -15.36 10.37
C SER A 273 -7.46 -13.99 9.99
N VAL A 274 -8.00 -12.89 10.52
CA VAL A 274 -7.49 -11.53 10.28
C VAL A 274 -6.02 -11.41 10.68
N LYS A 275 -5.65 -11.97 11.84
CA LYS A 275 -4.27 -12.01 12.32
C LYS A 275 -3.37 -12.87 11.41
N LYS A 276 -3.84 -14.08 11.05
CA LYS A 276 -3.12 -14.99 10.14
C LYS A 276 -2.87 -14.37 8.76
N TYR A 277 -3.85 -13.63 8.24
CA TYR A 277 -3.75 -12.92 6.96
C TYR A 277 -2.98 -11.60 7.07
N ALA A 278 -2.46 -11.27 8.26
CA ALA A 278 -1.67 -10.08 8.58
C ALA A 278 -2.34 -8.74 8.21
N LEU A 279 -3.69 -8.68 8.17
CA LEU A 279 -4.43 -7.53 7.66
C LEU A 279 -4.32 -6.26 8.52
N THR A 280 -3.97 -6.41 9.80
CA THR A 280 -3.77 -5.29 10.73
C THR A 280 -2.30 -4.89 10.89
N GLU A 281 -1.38 -5.71 10.37
CA GLU A 281 0.04 -5.45 10.49
C GLU A 281 0.55 -4.52 9.37
N PRO A 282 1.46 -3.59 9.69
CA PRO A 282 2.08 -2.76 8.66
C PRO A 282 3.01 -3.59 7.76
N ILE A 283 3.30 -3.09 6.57
CA ILE A 283 4.39 -3.56 5.72
C ILE A 283 5.51 -2.52 5.82
N SER A 284 6.76 -2.99 5.80
CA SER A 284 7.92 -2.11 5.68
C SER A 284 8.69 -2.47 4.41
N PHE A 285 8.88 -1.49 3.53
CA PHE A 285 9.68 -1.58 2.32
C PHE A 285 10.33 -0.22 2.03
N ASP A 286 11.54 -0.22 1.51
CA ASP A 286 12.26 0.98 1.06
C ASP A 286 12.26 2.12 2.10
N GLY A 287 12.44 1.79 3.38
CA GLY A 287 12.42 2.77 4.48
C GLY A 287 11.03 3.28 4.87
N ILE A 288 9.98 2.80 4.21
CA ILE A 288 8.58 3.16 4.49
C ILE A 288 7.96 2.11 5.39
N THR A 289 7.24 2.54 6.42
CA THR A 289 6.33 1.67 7.19
C THR A 289 4.90 2.15 6.96
N THR A 290 4.03 1.26 6.48
CA THR A 290 2.64 1.61 6.17
C THR A 290 1.80 1.85 7.43
N ALA A 291 0.67 2.53 7.26
CA ALA A 291 -0.32 2.62 8.33
C ALA A 291 -0.84 1.22 8.71
N ARG A 292 -1.16 1.05 9.99
CA ARG A 292 -1.77 -0.19 10.50
C ARG A 292 -3.25 -0.27 10.12
N GLY A 293 -3.73 -1.48 9.85
CA GLY A 293 -5.15 -1.77 9.87
C GLY A 293 -5.72 -1.87 11.28
N ASN A 294 -7.04 -2.02 11.37
CA ASN A 294 -7.72 -2.25 12.66
C ASN A 294 -8.83 -3.30 12.50
N TYR A 295 -8.87 -4.25 13.42
CA TYR A 295 -9.97 -5.20 13.57
C TYR A 295 -10.16 -5.54 15.05
N ASN A 296 -11.13 -4.90 15.70
CA ASN A 296 -11.44 -5.16 17.11
C ASN A 296 -12.94 -5.44 17.27
N VAL A 297 -13.27 -6.67 17.67
CA VAL A 297 -14.65 -7.16 17.79
C VAL A 297 -14.91 -7.88 19.12
N GLU A 298 -13.96 -7.90 20.08
CA GLU A 298 -14.04 -8.71 21.30
C GLU A 298 -15.33 -8.41 22.09
N ASP A 299 -15.59 -7.16 22.41
CA ASP A 299 -16.72 -6.71 23.22
C ASP A 299 -17.91 -6.20 22.41
N THR A 300 -17.99 -6.52 21.12
CA THR A 300 -19.07 -6.02 20.24
C THR A 300 -20.36 -6.83 20.37
N ALA A 301 -21.50 -6.18 20.16
CA ALA A 301 -22.79 -6.86 20.01
C ALA A 301 -22.80 -7.78 18.74
N PRO A 302 -23.67 -8.80 18.69
CA PRO A 302 -23.77 -9.70 17.52
C PRO A 302 -23.99 -8.97 16.19
N VAL A 303 -24.82 -7.94 16.17
CA VAL A 303 -25.08 -7.12 14.97
C VAL A 303 -23.84 -6.38 14.53
N THR A 304 -23.08 -5.81 15.47
CA THR A 304 -21.84 -5.10 15.21
C THR A 304 -20.77 -6.05 14.66
N PHE A 305 -20.68 -7.26 15.23
CA PHE A 305 -19.79 -8.30 14.70
C PHE A 305 -20.19 -8.70 13.27
N ALA A 306 -21.48 -8.88 12.99
CA ALA A 306 -21.94 -9.16 11.64
C ALA A 306 -21.57 -8.04 10.65
N TRP A 307 -21.75 -6.77 11.03
CA TRP A 307 -21.30 -5.63 10.24
C TRP A 307 -19.78 -5.59 10.04
N SER A 308 -19.00 -5.97 11.05
CA SER A 308 -17.55 -6.05 10.93
C SER A 308 -17.11 -7.10 9.89
N CYS A 309 -17.77 -8.27 9.84
CA CYS A 309 -17.53 -9.29 8.82
C CYS A 309 -17.93 -8.84 7.39
N ILE A 310 -18.74 -7.78 7.27
CA ILE A 310 -19.11 -7.13 6.01
C ILE A 310 -18.11 -6.02 5.63
N GLY A 311 -17.24 -5.63 6.58
CA GLY A 311 -16.25 -4.58 6.38
C GLY A 311 -16.70 -3.19 6.81
N GLN A 312 -17.66 -3.11 7.71
CA GLN A 312 -18.14 -1.87 8.33
C GLN A 312 -17.66 -1.76 9.79
N HIS A 313 -18.19 -0.82 10.54
CA HIS A 313 -17.81 -0.53 11.92
C HIS A 313 -16.40 0.06 12.01
N SER A 314 -15.59 -0.38 12.99
CA SER A 314 -14.23 0.12 13.24
C SER A 314 -13.14 -0.56 12.40
N ASN A 315 -13.50 -1.38 11.43
CA ASN A 315 -12.53 -2.04 10.57
C ASN A 315 -11.78 -1.01 9.72
N LEU A 316 -10.46 -1.12 9.70
CA LEU A 316 -9.60 -0.32 8.84
C LEU A 316 -8.63 -1.23 8.12
N VAL A 317 -8.44 -0.99 6.82
CA VAL A 317 -7.43 -1.65 6.01
C VAL A 317 -6.51 -0.62 5.36
N ASN A 318 -5.22 -0.87 5.39
CA ASN A 318 -4.26 -0.09 4.62
C ASN A 318 -4.27 -0.58 3.15
N PRO A 319 -4.26 0.30 2.13
CA PRO A 319 -4.32 -0.08 0.73
C PRO A 319 -3.18 -1.00 0.28
N ALA A 320 -1.92 -0.73 0.69
CA ALA A 320 -0.78 -1.55 0.32
C ALA A 320 -0.88 -2.96 0.93
N ARG A 321 -1.24 -3.07 2.22
CA ARG A 321 -1.45 -4.36 2.87
C ARG A 321 -2.58 -5.16 2.23
N PHE A 322 -3.69 -4.51 1.90
CA PHE A 322 -4.82 -5.20 1.27
C PHE A 322 -4.50 -5.64 -0.16
N MET A 323 -3.75 -4.83 -0.92
CA MET A 323 -3.23 -5.19 -2.25
C MET A 323 -2.30 -6.42 -2.17
N THR A 324 -1.40 -6.47 -1.18
CA THR A 324 -0.52 -7.63 -0.96
C THR A 324 -1.32 -8.89 -0.59
N PHE A 325 -2.39 -8.75 0.19
CA PHE A 325 -3.31 -9.87 0.47
C PHE A 325 -4.03 -10.35 -0.80
N MET A 326 -4.38 -9.45 -1.74
CA MET A 326 -4.91 -9.85 -3.06
C MET A 326 -3.86 -10.65 -3.85
N GLY A 327 -2.61 -10.21 -3.84
CA GLY A 327 -1.48 -10.94 -4.42
C GLY A 327 -1.31 -12.34 -3.82
N ALA A 328 -1.46 -12.47 -2.50
CA ALA A 328 -1.36 -13.76 -1.83
C ALA A 328 -2.48 -14.73 -2.24
N ILE A 329 -3.71 -14.24 -2.45
CA ILE A 329 -4.80 -15.06 -3.00
C ILE A 329 -4.44 -15.51 -4.43
N ALA A 330 -3.95 -14.60 -5.27
CA ALA A 330 -3.53 -14.90 -6.63
C ALA A 330 -2.41 -15.96 -6.69
N GLY A 331 -1.42 -15.84 -5.81
CA GLY A 331 -0.23 -16.71 -5.71
C GLY A 331 -0.45 -18.00 -4.91
N GLY A 332 -1.70 -18.45 -4.71
CA GLY A 332 -1.97 -19.72 -4.03
C GLY A 332 -1.72 -19.71 -2.53
N GLY A 333 -1.83 -18.56 -1.89
CA GLY A 333 -1.73 -18.36 -0.44
C GLY A 333 -0.49 -17.59 0.03
N SER A 334 0.41 -17.22 -0.86
CA SER A 334 1.59 -16.37 -0.62
C SER A 334 1.87 -15.46 -1.81
N ALA A 335 2.55 -14.36 -1.61
CA ALA A 335 2.98 -13.46 -2.68
C ALA A 335 4.36 -12.89 -2.37
N ALA A 336 4.97 -12.23 -3.35
CA ALA A 336 6.11 -11.36 -3.08
C ALA A 336 5.64 -10.11 -2.32
N GLU A 337 6.45 -9.66 -1.37
CA GLU A 337 6.24 -8.38 -0.69
C GLU A 337 6.53 -7.22 -1.65
N PRO A 338 5.76 -6.12 -1.59
CA PRO A 338 5.95 -5.01 -2.52
C PRO A 338 7.25 -4.25 -2.24
N TYR A 339 7.93 -3.79 -3.29
CA TYR A 339 9.06 -2.87 -3.22
C TYR A 339 9.04 -1.86 -4.37
N LEU A 340 9.74 -0.74 -4.18
CA LEU A 340 9.78 0.39 -5.08
C LEU A 340 11.15 0.57 -5.74
N MET A 341 12.24 0.40 -4.98
CA MET A 341 13.60 0.54 -5.49
C MET A 341 14.06 -0.77 -6.14
N ALA A 342 14.34 -0.74 -7.44
CA ALA A 342 14.84 -1.92 -8.16
C ALA A 342 16.35 -2.03 -8.04
N ARG A 343 17.08 -0.92 -8.26
CA ARG A 343 18.53 -0.93 -8.34
C ARG A 343 19.10 0.46 -8.06
N VAL A 344 20.27 0.50 -7.42
CA VAL A 344 21.07 1.71 -7.24
C VAL A 344 22.49 1.45 -7.69
N GLU A 345 23.07 2.42 -8.38
CA GLU A 345 24.45 2.43 -8.81
C GLU A 345 25.15 3.71 -8.32
N SER A 346 26.38 3.60 -7.92
CA SER A 346 27.27 4.74 -7.65
C SER A 346 28.48 4.64 -8.59
N GLY A 347 28.57 5.56 -9.55
CA GLY A 347 29.52 5.44 -10.65
C GLY A 347 29.27 4.16 -11.48
N LYS A 348 30.20 3.20 -11.44
CA LYS A 348 30.08 1.91 -12.16
C LYS A 348 29.75 0.74 -11.24
N GLU A 349 29.58 0.96 -9.97
CA GLU A 349 29.32 -0.07 -8.97
C GLU A 349 27.84 -0.14 -8.65
N VAL A 350 27.28 -1.36 -8.67
CA VAL A 350 25.94 -1.63 -8.16
C VAL A 350 26.01 -1.65 -6.63
N THR A 351 25.43 -0.66 -5.99
CA THR A 351 25.45 -0.52 -4.52
C THR A 351 24.22 -1.14 -3.87
N TYR A 352 23.14 -1.30 -4.64
CA TYR A 352 21.92 -1.97 -4.23
C TYR A 352 21.24 -2.64 -5.41
N GLU A 353 20.71 -3.83 -5.19
CA GLU A 353 19.81 -4.54 -6.10
C GLU A 353 18.71 -5.20 -5.27
N ALA A 354 17.46 -5.04 -5.69
CA ALA A 354 16.33 -5.54 -4.95
C ALA A 354 16.32 -7.07 -4.90
N ASP A 355 16.05 -7.61 -3.70
CA ASP A 355 15.76 -9.03 -3.51
C ASP A 355 14.28 -9.21 -3.17
N SER A 356 13.64 -10.16 -3.82
CA SER A 356 12.21 -10.42 -3.63
C SER A 356 11.98 -11.22 -2.35
N HIS A 357 11.26 -10.64 -1.42
CA HIS A 357 10.86 -11.31 -0.18
C HIS A 357 9.42 -11.84 -0.28
N SER A 358 9.16 -12.96 0.40
CA SER A 358 7.82 -13.55 0.43
C SER A 358 7.04 -13.11 1.68
N THR A 359 5.74 -12.87 1.51
CA THR A 359 4.80 -12.67 2.65
C THR A 359 4.75 -13.85 3.61
N GLY A 360 5.36 -14.99 3.26
CA GLY A 360 5.05 -16.27 3.87
C GLY A 360 3.64 -16.75 3.47
N ARG A 361 3.25 -17.92 3.97
CA ARG A 361 1.94 -18.50 3.64
C ARG A 361 0.86 -17.93 4.54
N LEU A 362 0.03 -17.04 3.98
CA LEU A 362 -1.10 -16.41 4.68
C LEU A 362 -2.31 -17.34 4.77
N MET A 363 -2.53 -18.21 3.77
CA MET A 363 -3.61 -19.18 3.76
C MET A 363 -3.23 -20.46 3.00
N PRO A 364 -3.94 -21.58 3.22
CA PRO A 364 -3.76 -22.79 2.40
C PRO A 364 -4.11 -22.53 0.93
N GLU A 365 -3.37 -23.12 0.00
CA GLU A 365 -3.58 -22.99 -1.45
C GLU A 365 -5.02 -23.32 -1.86
N LYS A 366 -5.57 -24.40 -1.34
CA LYS A 366 -6.98 -24.79 -1.59
C LYS A 366 -7.99 -23.71 -1.22
N ILE A 367 -7.71 -22.91 -0.18
CA ILE A 367 -8.57 -21.78 0.21
C ILE A 367 -8.39 -20.63 -0.77
N ALA A 368 -7.13 -20.28 -1.10
CA ALA A 368 -6.82 -19.26 -2.09
C ALA A 368 -7.50 -19.54 -3.43
N ASP A 369 -7.41 -20.76 -3.95
CA ASP A 369 -8.05 -21.17 -5.21
C ASP A 369 -9.58 -21.05 -5.16
N SER A 370 -10.18 -21.38 -4.02
CA SER A 370 -11.64 -21.24 -3.87
C SER A 370 -12.08 -19.79 -3.86
N VAL A 371 -11.33 -18.91 -3.17
CA VAL A 371 -11.57 -17.45 -3.16
C VAL A 371 -11.34 -16.86 -4.55
N LYS A 372 -10.26 -17.26 -5.23
CA LYS A 372 -9.97 -16.89 -6.62
C LYS A 372 -11.14 -17.21 -7.54
N ALA A 373 -11.69 -18.43 -7.47
CA ALA A 373 -12.82 -18.85 -8.27
C ALA A 373 -14.07 -17.97 -8.03
N TYR A 374 -14.36 -17.62 -6.76
CA TYR A 374 -15.49 -16.74 -6.44
C TYR A 374 -15.27 -15.31 -6.94
N MET A 375 -14.04 -14.78 -6.81
CA MET A 375 -13.69 -13.45 -7.31
C MET A 375 -13.73 -13.42 -8.85
N ARG A 376 -13.30 -14.50 -9.52
CA ARG A 376 -13.41 -14.63 -10.99
C ARG A 376 -14.87 -14.61 -11.42
N LYS A 377 -15.70 -15.45 -10.79
CA LYS A 377 -17.13 -15.51 -11.08
C LYS A 377 -17.83 -14.19 -10.82
N ASN A 378 -17.43 -13.47 -9.79
CA ASN A 378 -17.94 -12.14 -9.52
C ASN A 378 -17.63 -11.14 -10.65
N THR A 379 -16.42 -11.18 -11.22
CA THR A 379 -16.08 -10.33 -12.37
C THR A 379 -16.96 -10.68 -13.58
N GLU A 380 -17.11 -11.97 -13.92
CA GLU A 380 -17.95 -12.41 -15.03
C GLU A 380 -19.42 -11.97 -14.90
N LEU A 381 -19.97 -12.07 -13.69
CA LEU A 381 -21.41 -11.83 -13.46
C LEU A 381 -21.75 -10.35 -13.21
N VAL A 382 -20.82 -9.57 -12.65
CA VAL A 382 -21.13 -8.23 -12.11
C VAL A 382 -20.39 -7.14 -12.84
N TYR A 383 -19.08 -7.31 -13.10
CA TYR A 383 -18.27 -6.24 -13.69
C TYR A 383 -18.12 -6.38 -15.20
N GLY A 384 -18.16 -7.60 -15.73
CA GLY A 384 -18.01 -7.92 -17.14
C GLY A 384 -16.56 -7.91 -17.63
N ASP A 385 -16.18 -8.96 -18.36
CA ASP A 385 -14.83 -9.12 -18.93
C ASP A 385 -14.53 -8.09 -20.02
N TRP A 386 -15.56 -7.52 -20.65
CA TRP A 386 -15.39 -6.46 -21.65
C TRP A 386 -14.72 -5.19 -21.10
N ASN A 387 -14.76 -4.97 -19.78
CA ASN A 387 -14.03 -3.88 -19.14
C ASN A 387 -12.52 -4.15 -19.03
N PHE A 388 -12.07 -5.39 -19.19
CA PHE A 388 -10.69 -5.82 -19.01
C PHE A 388 -10.22 -6.69 -20.17
N PRO A 389 -10.16 -6.17 -21.40
CA PRO A 389 -9.88 -6.97 -22.60
C PRO A 389 -8.52 -7.67 -22.52
N GLY A 390 -8.53 -8.99 -22.72
CA GLY A 390 -7.34 -9.84 -22.67
C GLY A 390 -6.81 -10.16 -21.27
N LEU A 391 -7.51 -9.76 -20.19
CA LEU A 391 -7.11 -9.99 -18.81
C LEU A 391 -8.18 -10.77 -18.03
N LYS A 392 -7.78 -11.82 -17.33
CA LYS A 392 -8.66 -12.59 -16.43
C LYS A 392 -8.71 -11.92 -15.05
N VAL A 393 -9.47 -10.85 -14.91
CA VAL A 393 -9.59 -10.13 -13.65
C VAL A 393 -10.45 -10.91 -12.65
N CYS A 394 -9.96 -11.02 -11.42
CA CYS A 394 -10.62 -11.54 -10.24
C CYS A 394 -10.77 -10.43 -9.23
N ALA A 395 -11.99 -9.94 -8.96
CA ALA A 395 -12.15 -8.71 -8.19
C ALA A 395 -13.41 -8.66 -7.32
N LYS A 396 -13.41 -7.71 -6.38
CA LYS A 396 -14.55 -7.32 -5.56
C LYS A 396 -14.59 -5.80 -5.37
N SER A 397 -15.78 -5.22 -5.55
CA SER A 397 -16.04 -3.82 -5.21
C SER A 397 -16.47 -3.67 -3.75
N GLY A 398 -16.16 -2.53 -3.19
CA GLY A 398 -16.59 -2.07 -1.88
C GLY A 398 -17.21 -0.68 -1.96
N THR A 399 -18.20 -0.47 -1.10
CA THR A 399 -18.79 0.83 -0.83
C THR A 399 -18.84 0.96 0.68
N SER A 400 -18.04 1.85 1.25
CA SER A 400 -17.98 2.01 2.71
C SER A 400 -18.72 3.26 3.15
N GLN A 401 -19.69 3.07 4.02
CA GLN A 401 -20.46 4.16 4.60
C GLN A 401 -19.67 4.85 5.71
N LEU A 402 -19.53 6.16 5.63
CA LEU A 402 -18.76 6.96 6.60
C LEU A 402 -19.63 7.57 7.71
N GLY A 403 -20.96 7.50 7.58
CA GLY A 403 -21.88 8.18 8.48
C GLY A 403 -21.95 9.70 8.24
N GLY A 404 -22.73 10.41 9.06
CA GLY A 404 -22.77 11.89 9.04
C GLY A 404 -23.22 12.55 7.72
N GLY A 405 -23.88 11.81 6.81
CA GLY A 405 -24.33 12.34 5.52
C GLY A 405 -23.22 12.44 4.46
N GLN A 406 -22.03 11.98 4.77
CA GLN A 406 -20.93 11.92 3.78
C GLN A 406 -21.19 10.86 2.72
N LYS A 407 -20.72 11.11 1.49
CA LYS A 407 -20.74 10.09 0.45
C LYS A 407 -19.79 8.95 0.81
N SER A 408 -20.15 7.73 0.43
CA SER A 408 -19.37 6.54 0.69
C SER A 408 -18.04 6.58 -0.08
N ASN A 409 -16.98 5.96 0.47
CA ASN A 409 -15.78 5.69 -0.29
C ASN A 409 -16.03 4.53 -1.26
N ALA A 410 -15.57 4.68 -2.48
CA ALA A 410 -15.58 3.65 -3.50
C ALA A 410 -14.27 2.88 -3.48
N MET A 411 -14.35 1.54 -3.47
CA MET A 411 -13.17 0.67 -3.46
C MET A 411 -13.28 -0.46 -4.47
N PHE A 412 -12.13 -0.89 -4.98
CA PHE A 412 -12.03 -2.04 -5.86
C PHE A 412 -10.69 -2.73 -5.63
N ALA A 413 -10.73 -4.01 -5.27
CA ALA A 413 -9.55 -4.80 -4.97
C ALA A 413 -9.59 -6.14 -5.70
N GLY A 414 -8.42 -6.61 -6.13
CA GLY A 414 -8.33 -7.87 -6.85
C GLY A 414 -6.98 -8.09 -7.51
N PHE A 415 -6.98 -8.97 -8.49
CA PHE A 415 -5.79 -9.37 -9.24
C PHE A 415 -6.17 -9.87 -10.64
N VAL A 416 -5.17 -10.00 -11.48
CA VAL A 416 -5.23 -10.67 -12.79
C VAL A 416 -4.75 -12.11 -12.61
N ASP A 417 -5.57 -13.10 -12.93
CA ASP A 417 -5.22 -14.51 -12.90
C ASP A 417 -4.48 -14.87 -14.19
N SER A 418 -3.18 -14.57 -14.22
CA SER A 418 -2.31 -14.76 -15.40
C SER A 418 -0.88 -15.02 -14.97
N GLU A 419 -0.21 -15.91 -15.69
CA GLU A 419 1.23 -16.11 -15.56
C GLU A 419 2.04 -14.97 -16.21
N GLU A 420 1.50 -14.42 -17.29
CA GLU A 420 2.10 -13.38 -18.10
C GLU A 420 1.93 -11.98 -17.48
N TYR A 421 0.76 -11.75 -16.86
CA TYR A 421 0.42 -10.48 -16.20
C TYR A 421 0.04 -10.71 -14.73
N PRO A 422 0.98 -11.12 -13.87
CA PRO A 422 0.70 -11.46 -12.47
C PRO A 422 0.51 -10.21 -11.61
N LEU A 423 -0.55 -9.46 -11.88
CA LEU A 423 -0.81 -8.16 -11.28
C LEU A 423 -1.88 -8.25 -10.18
N ALA A 424 -1.62 -7.66 -9.02
CA ALA A 424 -2.66 -7.38 -8.03
C ALA A 424 -2.81 -5.87 -7.85
N PHE A 425 -4.01 -5.43 -7.44
CA PHE A 425 -4.38 -4.03 -7.45
C PHE A 425 -5.28 -3.63 -6.29
N MET A 426 -5.24 -2.33 -5.98
CA MET A 426 -6.14 -1.66 -5.06
C MET A 426 -6.49 -0.27 -5.58
N VAL A 427 -7.79 0.04 -5.66
CA VAL A 427 -8.30 1.37 -5.98
C VAL A 427 -9.16 1.85 -4.82
N VAL A 428 -8.90 3.06 -4.35
CA VAL A 428 -9.71 3.77 -3.34
C VAL A 428 -10.03 5.14 -3.88
N VAL A 429 -11.31 5.52 -3.87
CA VAL A 429 -11.77 6.88 -4.20
C VAL A 429 -12.62 7.39 -3.05
N GLU A 430 -12.11 8.39 -2.34
CA GLU A 430 -12.79 9.03 -1.23
C GLU A 430 -14.07 9.74 -1.72
N ASN A 431 -15.18 9.55 -1.00
CA ASN A 431 -16.49 10.10 -1.38
C ASN A 431 -16.92 9.73 -2.83
N GLY A 432 -16.38 8.61 -3.35
CA GLY A 432 -16.59 8.16 -4.72
C GLY A 432 -17.96 7.51 -4.99
N GLY A 433 -18.74 7.24 -3.97
CA GLY A 433 -20.03 6.56 -4.10
C GLY A 433 -19.89 5.06 -4.33
N TYR A 434 -20.56 4.51 -5.36
CA TYR A 434 -20.55 3.06 -5.63
C TYR A 434 -19.21 2.59 -6.20
N GLY A 435 -18.60 1.59 -5.52
CA GLY A 435 -17.28 1.07 -5.85
C GLY A 435 -17.13 0.59 -7.29
N SER A 436 -18.08 -0.18 -7.82
CA SER A 436 -18.01 -0.68 -9.20
C SER A 436 -18.11 0.44 -10.24
N HIS A 437 -19.02 1.40 -10.05
CA HIS A 437 -19.25 2.48 -11.01
C HIS A 437 -18.05 3.43 -11.11
N THR A 438 -17.40 3.70 -9.98
CA THR A 438 -16.30 4.65 -9.92
C THR A 438 -14.95 3.99 -10.23
N CYS A 439 -14.68 2.82 -9.65
CA CYS A 439 -13.33 2.24 -9.70
C CYS A 439 -13.09 1.36 -10.93
N VAL A 440 -14.11 0.69 -11.49
CA VAL A 440 -13.94 -0.18 -12.67
C VAL A 440 -13.42 0.60 -13.89
N PRO A 441 -13.97 1.76 -14.28
CA PRO A 441 -13.45 2.54 -15.40
C PRO A 441 -12.01 3.05 -15.19
N ILE A 442 -11.65 3.39 -13.94
CA ILE A 442 -10.30 3.81 -13.57
C ILE A 442 -9.33 2.63 -13.77
N LEU A 443 -9.63 1.49 -13.15
CA LEU A 443 -8.77 0.33 -13.22
C LEU A 443 -8.66 -0.26 -14.63
N SER A 444 -9.74 -0.26 -15.40
CA SER A 444 -9.75 -0.71 -16.80
C SER A 444 -8.67 0.00 -17.64
N LYS A 445 -8.59 1.32 -17.53
CA LYS A 445 -7.55 2.12 -18.21
C LYS A 445 -6.15 1.75 -17.72
N VAL A 446 -5.97 1.68 -16.41
CA VAL A 446 -4.67 1.42 -15.78
C VAL A 446 -4.14 0.03 -16.14
N LEU A 447 -4.96 -1.02 -16.01
CA LEU A 447 -4.55 -2.38 -16.37
C LEU A 447 -4.27 -2.53 -17.87
N GLY A 448 -4.99 -1.82 -18.73
CA GLY A 448 -4.71 -1.79 -20.17
C GLY A 448 -3.31 -1.25 -20.48
N VAL A 449 -2.88 -0.20 -19.76
CA VAL A 449 -1.53 0.36 -19.91
C VAL A 449 -0.48 -0.53 -19.23
N CYS A 450 -0.76 -1.13 -18.06
CA CYS A 450 0.13 -2.12 -17.44
C CYS A 450 0.45 -3.25 -18.42
N LYS A 451 -0.60 -3.83 -19.03
CA LYS A 451 -0.43 -4.85 -20.07
C LYS A 451 0.49 -4.37 -21.19
N SER A 452 0.21 -3.18 -21.75
CA SER A 452 1.03 -2.63 -22.85
C SER A 452 2.49 -2.34 -22.47
N VAL A 453 2.77 -2.02 -21.20
CA VAL A 453 4.14 -1.83 -20.71
C VAL A 453 4.83 -3.18 -20.61
N MET A 454 4.20 -4.18 -20.00
CA MET A 454 4.76 -5.53 -19.84
C MET A 454 4.95 -6.26 -21.19
N ASP A 455 4.13 -5.98 -22.19
CA ASP A 455 4.29 -6.53 -23.57
C ASP A 455 5.54 -5.95 -24.28
N GLN A 456 6.15 -4.87 -23.76
CA GLN A 456 7.31 -4.18 -24.35
C GLN A 456 8.63 -4.53 -23.64
N GLU A 457 8.56 -5.14 -22.46
CA GLU A 457 9.70 -5.67 -21.69
C GLU A 457 10.06 -7.09 -22.09
#